data_8524405bc1cb3cd7dbad12d7762bd565
#
_entry.id   8524405bc1cb3cd7dbad12d7762bd565
#
_cell.length_a   1.000
_cell.length_b   1.000
_cell.length_c   1.000
_cell.angle_alpha   90.00
_cell.angle_beta   90.00
_cell.angle_gamma   90.00
#
_symmetry.space_group_name_H-M   'P 1'
#
loop_
_entity.id
_entity.type
_entity.pdbx_description
1 polymer ?
#
loop_
_entity_poly.entity_id
_entity_poly.type
_entity_poly.pdbx_seq_one_letter_code
_entity_poly.pdbx_strand_id
1 'polypeptide(L)'
;MEEKDICTRAVEKIAAEMKDAKDKLKGEKGGGVAAARRAMKLVLIEEIGKMVSKFCYQNEEFAESVEKCDKKLLDIVEEITKDVDQNNPSLSDVVAYMRTVKCYLSEAEVICSFRINIHKEVDDDLLDLESFAVPEEHTGAIILDLFGTGEV
;
A
#
# COMPACT_ATOMS: atom_id res chain seq x y z
N MET A 1 -9.31 3.73 30.36
CA MET A 1 -8.78 3.08 29.15
C MET A 1 -8.84 4.10 28.03
N GLU A 2 -7.69 4.54 27.55
CA GLU A 2 -7.66 5.45 26.42
C GLU A 2 -8.12 4.72 25.16
N GLU A 3 -9.06 5.30 24.44
CA GLU A 3 -9.48 4.78 23.16
C GLU A 3 -8.34 5.03 22.16
N LYS A 4 -7.87 3.95 21.55
CA LYS A 4 -6.82 4.05 20.52
C LYS A 4 -7.34 4.87 19.35
N ASP A 5 -6.50 5.74 18.81
CA ASP A 5 -6.85 6.49 17.61
C ASP A 5 -7.03 5.57 16.41
N ILE A 6 -7.71 6.07 15.40
CA ILE A 6 -8.07 5.33 14.19
C ILE A 6 -6.84 4.79 13.43
N CYS A 7 -5.76 5.57 13.39
CA CYS A 7 -4.54 5.18 12.71
C CYS A 7 -3.90 3.97 13.40
N THR A 8 -3.82 4.02 14.72
CA THR A 8 -3.30 2.91 15.53
C THR A 8 -4.13 1.63 15.33
N ARG A 9 -5.46 1.73 15.38
CA ARG A 9 -6.33 0.56 15.17
C ARG A 9 -6.16 -0.04 13.77
N ALA A 10 -6.10 0.81 12.74
CA ALA A 10 -5.89 0.36 11.37
C ALA A 10 -4.54 -0.36 11.21
N VAL A 11 -3.47 0.20 11.77
CA VAL A 11 -2.12 -0.40 11.71
C VAL A 11 -2.06 -1.73 12.46
N GLU A 12 -2.68 -1.82 13.64
CA GLU A 12 -2.77 -3.09 14.39
C GLU A 12 -3.54 -4.16 13.61
N LYS A 13 -4.64 -3.77 12.96
CA LYS A 13 -5.39 -4.66 12.06
C LYS A 13 -4.49 -5.20 10.95
N ILE A 14 -3.76 -4.32 10.26
CA ILE A 14 -2.82 -4.73 9.19
C ILE A 14 -1.72 -5.64 9.72
N ALA A 15 -1.15 -5.33 10.89
CA ALA A 15 -0.12 -6.19 11.51
C ALA A 15 -0.65 -7.61 11.80
N ALA A 16 -1.87 -7.72 12.32
CA ALA A 16 -2.53 -9.01 12.56
C ALA A 16 -2.79 -9.76 11.25
N GLU A 17 -3.30 -9.08 10.23
CA GLU A 17 -3.56 -9.67 8.91
C GLU A 17 -2.26 -10.11 8.21
N MET A 18 -1.16 -9.36 8.35
CA MET A 18 0.16 -9.75 7.84
C MET A 18 0.63 -11.06 8.47
N LYS A 19 0.51 -11.17 9.79
CA LYS A 19 0.89 -12.38 10.52
C LYS A 19 0.05 -13.58 10.07
N ASP A 20 -1.26 -13.43 10.03
CA ASP A 20 -2.18 -14.49 9.63
C ASP A 20 -1.93 -14.94 8.19
N ALA A 21 -1.70 -13.99 7.29
CA ALA A 21 -1.39 -14.26 5.88
C ALA A 21 -0.08 -15.03 5.71
N LYS A 22 0.97 -14.62 6.43
CA LYS A 22 2.25 -15.31 6.42
C LYS A 22 2.15 -16.73 6.96
N ASP A 23 1.45 -16.92 8.06
CA ASP A 23 1.26 -18.24 8.69
C ASP A 23 0.48 -19.17 7.74
N LYS A 24 -0.57 -18.67 7.11
CA LYS A 24 -1.35 -19.43 6.12
C LYS A 24 -0.51 -19.85 4.92
N LEU A 25 0.27 -18.93 4.35
CA LEU A 25 1.11 -19.22 3.19
C LEU A 25 2.24 -20.20 3.52
N LYS A 26 2.85 -20.07 4.69
CA LYS A 26 3.89 -21.01 5.15
C LYS A 26 3.36 -22.42 5.41
N GLY A 27 2.08 -22.54 5.75
CA GLY A 27 1.39 -23.82 5.93
C GLY A 27 0.99 -24.52 4.63
N GLU A 28 0.99 -23.80 3.52
CA GLU A 28 0.66 -24.38 2.21
C GLU A 28 1.79 -25.29 1.71
N LYS A 29 1.41 -26.38 1.05
CA LYS A 29 2.34 -27.37 0.48
C LYS A 29 2.35 -27.25 -1.04
N GLY A 30 3.43 -27.66 -1.65
CA GLY A 30 3.61 -27.69 -3.09
C GLY A 30 4.97 -27.14 -3.51
N GLY A 31 5.52 -27.69 -4.60
CA GLY A 31 6.77 -27.26 -5.21
C GLY A 31 6.56 -26.55 -6.55
N GLY A 32 7.65 -26.22 -7.21
CA GLY A 32 7.62 -25.63 -8.56
C GLY A 32 6.91 -24.28 -8.62
N VAL A 33 5.94 -24.14 -9.52
CA VAL A 33 5.18 -22.90 -9.73
C VAL A 33 4.42 -22.47 -8.48
N ALA A 34 3.85 -23.41 -7.72
CA ALA A 34 3.15 -23.11 -6.49
C ALA A 34 4.09 -22.52 -5.43
N ALA A 35 5.30 -23.05 -5.29
CA ALA A 35 6.31 -22.54 -4.39
C ALA A 35 6.78 -21.13 -4.77
N ALA A 36 7.02 -20.88 -6.06
CA ALA A 36 7.40 -19.57 -6.58
C ALA A 36 6.30 -18.54 -6.34
N ARG A 37 5.05 -18.89 -6.60
CA ARG A 37 3.90 -18.02 -6.37
C ARG A 37 3.72 -17.69 -4.88
N ARG A 38 3.91 -18.67 -4.01
CA ARG A 38 3.87 -18.49 -2.56
C ARG A 38 4.97 -17.56 -2.07
N ALA A 39 6.20 -17.71 -2.57
CA ALA A 39 7.32 -16.82 -2.24
C ALA A 39 7.04 -15.38 -2.66
N MET A 40 6.49 -15.16 -3.85
CA MET A 40 6.07 -13.85 -4.34
C MET A 40 5.01 -13.22 -3.41
N LYS A 41 3.99 -13.97 -3.03
CA LYS A 41 2.95 -13.48 -2.12
C LYS A 41 3.50 -13.11 -0.75
N LEU A 42 4.45 -13.88 -0.21
CA LEU A 42 5.10 -13.55 1.07
C LEU A 42 5.83 -12.22 1.02
N VAL A 43 6.55 -11.94 -0.05
CA VAL A 43 7.22 -10.64 -0.25
C VAL A 43 6.19 -9.52 -0.37
N LEU A 44 5.14 -9.70 -1.17
CA LEU A 44 4.10 -8.70 -1.35
C LEU A 44 3.34 -8.39 -0.06
N ILE A 45 3.03 -9.39 0.76
CA ILE A 45 2.40 -9.18 2.06
C ILE A 45 3.24 -8.27 2.94
N GLU A 46 4.54 -8.51 2.98
CA GLU A 46 5.47 -7.66 3.75
C GLU A 46 5.51 -6.22 3.23
N GLU A 47 5.74 -6.05 1.95
CA GLU A 47 5.89 -4.71 1.34
C GLU A 47 4.58 -3.92 1.33
N ILE A 48 3.47 -4.56 0.96
CA ILE A 48 2.15 -3.92 0.94
C ILE A 48 1.69 -3.61 2.35
N GLY A 49 1.88 -4.51 3.30
CA GLY A 49 1.55 -4.26 4.70
C GLY A 49 2.27 -3.04 5.27
N LYS A 50 3.56 -2.91 4.99
CA LYS A 50 4.35 -1.73 5.37
C LYS A 50 3.83 -0.44 4.72
N MET A 51 3.55 -0.49 3.43
CA MET A 51 3.02 0.66 2.69
C MET A 51 1.65 1.09 3.24
N VAL A 52 0.73 0.18 3.43
CA VAL A 52 -0.60 0.46 3.98
C VAL A 52 -0.50 1.06 5.38
N SER A 53 0.34 0.49 6.24
CA SER A 53 0.57 1.02 7.59
C SER A 53 1.11 2.45 7.57
N LYS A 54 2.07 2.72 6.70
CA LYS A 54 2.62 4.07 6.50
C LYS A 54 1.53 5.06 6.06
N PHE A 55 0.67 4.67 5.14
CA PHE A 55 -0.42 5.52 4.67
C PHE A 55 -1.48 5.77 5.74
N CYS A 56 -1.76 4.79 6.60
CA CYS A 56 -2.66 4.96 7.73
C CYS A 56 -2.18 6.05 8.70
N TYR A 57 -0.87 6.15 8.93
CA TYR A 57 -0.31 7.22 9.77
C TYR A 57 -0.32 8.60 9.11
N GLN A 58 -0.36 8.65 7.79
CA GLN A 58 -0.38 9.91 7.05
C GLN A 58 -1.79 10.50 6.90
N ASN A 59 -2.82 9.66 6.96
CA ASN A 59 -4.18 10.11 6.66
C ASN A 59 -5.24 9.29 7.40
N GLU A 60 -6.03 9.95 8.24
CA GLU A 60 -7.08 9.31 9.04
C GLU A 60 -8.20 8.73 8.19
N GLU A 61 -8.58 9.40 7.09
CA GLU A 61 -9.62 8.92 6.17
C GLU A 61 -9.20 7.61 5.48
N PHE A 62 -7.93 7.52 5.09
CA PHE A 62 -7.37 6.27 4.59
C PHE A 62 -7.35 5.18 5.66
N ALA A 63 -6.91 5.51 6.88
CA ALA A 63 -6.91 4.58 8.01
C ALA A 63 -8.34 4.06 8.30
N GLU A 64 -9.33 4.93 8.23
CA GLU A 64 -10.74 4.57 8.39
C GLU A 64 -11.21 3.58 7.32
N SER A 65 -10.83 3.80 6.07
CA SER A 65 -11.13 2.88 4.97
C SER A 65 -10.48 1.50 5.17
N VAL A 66 -9.27 1.47 5.69
CA VAL A 66 -8.56 0.22 6.02
C VAL A 66 -9.26 -0.51 7.17
N GLU A 67 -9.64 0.21 8.22
CA GLU A 67 -10.34 -0.38 9.37
C GLU A 67 -11.69 -0.99 8.96
N LYS A 68 -12.43 -0.32 8.09
CA LYS A 68 -13.76 -0.74 7.63
C LYS A 68 -13.73 -1.81 6.54
N CYS A 69 -12.58 -2.06 5.93
CA CYS A 69 -12.47 -3.01 4.83
C CYS A 69 -12.66 -4.45 5.30
N ASP A 70 -13.57 -5.17 4.66
CA ASP A 70 -13.86 -6.58 4.95
C ASP A 70 -12.83 -7.53 4.33
N LYS A 71 -12.14 -7.10 3.27
CA LYS A 71 -11.09 -7.89 2.63
C LYS A 71 -9.84 -7.90 3.52
N LYS A 72 -9.29 -9.08 3.71
CA LYS A 72 -8.01 -9.24 4.41
C LYS A 72 -6.85 -8.98 3.48
N LEU A 73 -5.68 -8.70 4.04
CA LEU A 73 -4.49 -8.40 3.27
C LEU A 73 -4.13 -9.51 2.26
N LEU A 74 -4.31 -10.77 2.63
CA LEU A 74 -4.08 -11.89 1.71
C LEU A 74 -5.05 -11.86 0.52
N ASP A 75 -6.31 -11.56 0.75
CA ASP A 75 -7.32 -11.43 -0.32
C ASP A 75 -6.94 -10.30 -1.29
N ILE A 76 -6.44 -9.20 -0.76
CA ILE A 76 -5.97 -8.06 -1.55
C ILE A 76 -4.75 -8.47 -2.39
N VAL A 77 -3.77 -9.14 -1.80
CA VAL A 77 -2.59 -9.64 -2.52
C VAL A 77 -3.00 -10.62 -3.64
N GLU A 78 -3.95 -11.49 -3.39
CA GLU A 78 -4.49 -12.40 -4.42
C GLU A 78 -5.18 -11.64 -5.54
N GLU A 79 -5.96 -10.61 -5.22
CA GLU A 79 -6.66 -9.78 -6.20
C GLU A 79 -5.69 -8.98 -7.08
N ILE A 80 -4.69 -8.33 -6.50
CA ILE A 80 -3.74 -7.52 -7.26
C ILE A 80 -2.78 -8.34 -8.12
N THR A 81 -2.62 -9.62 -7.82
CA THR A 81 -1.73 -10.55 -8.56
C THR A 81 -2.46 -11.52 -9.47
N LYS A 82 -3.77 -11.39 -9.60
CA LYS A 82 -4.59 -12.37 -10.37
C LYS A 82 -4.20 -12.49 -11.84
N ASP A 83 -3.64 -11.44 -12.43
CA ASP A 83 -3.18 -11.39 -13.82
C ASP A 83 -1.69 -11.72 -14.00
N VAL A 84 -0.98 -12.00 -12.90
CA VAL A 84 0.41 -12.42 -12.94
C VAL A 84 0.46 -13.92 -13.22
N ASP A 85 1.02 -14.30 -14.37
CA ASP A 85 1.15 -15.67 -14.83
C ASP A 85 2.44 -15.89 -15.64
N GLN A 86 2.58 -17.04 -16.30
CA GLN A 86 3.76 -17.35 -17.13
C GLN A 86 3.91 -16.42 -18.34
N ASN A 87 2.80 -15.87 -18.85
CA ASN A 87 2.79 -14.94 -19.99
C ASN A 87 3.02 -13.50 -19.55
N ASN A 88 2.65 -13.17 -18.30
CA ASN A 88 2.82 -11.86 -17.68
C ASN A 88 3.41 -12.04 -16.27
N PRO A 89 4.72 -12.36 -16.16
CA PRO A 89 5.32 -12.81 -14.90
C PRO A 89 5.68 -11.68 -13.94
N SER A 90 5.51 -10.43 -14.33
CA SER A 90 5.93 -9.27 -13.53
C SER A 90 4.78 -8.35 -13.16
N LEU A 91 4.87 -7.80 -11.97
CA LEU A 91 4.01 -6.75 -11.46
C LEU A 91 4.91 -5.63 -10.95
N SER A 92 4.80 -4.42 -11.51
CA SER A 92 5.58 -3.29 -11.00
C SER A 92 5.07 -2.86 -9.63
N ASP A 93 5.97 -2.38 -8.79
CA ASP A 93 5.63 -1.90 -7.44
C ASP A 93 4.57 -0.80 -7.48
N VAL A 94 4.70 0.13 -8.41
CA VAL A 94 3.74 1.23 -8.59
C VAL A 94 2.34 0.69 -8.87
N VAL A 95 2.21 -0.26 -9.79
CA VAL A 95 0.91 -0.88 -10.12
C VAL A 95 0.37 -1.66 -8.93
N ALA A 96 1.21 -2.38 -8.21
CA ALA A 96 0.81 -3.10 -6.99
C ALA A 96 0.25 -2.14 -5.95
N TYR A 97 0.93 -1.03 -5.70
CA TYR A 97 0.48 -0.03 -4.73
C TYR A 97 -0.81 0.67 -5.15
N MET A 98 -0.92 1.05 -6.41
CA MET A 98 -2.14 1.66 -6.95
C MET A 98 -3.35 0.72 -6.83
N ARG A 99 -3.18 -0.55 -7.18
CA ARG A 99 -4.22 -1.57 -7.05
C ARG A 99 -4.61 -1.81 -5.60
N THR A 100 -3.64 -1.79 -4.68
CA THR A 100 -3.89 -1.94 -3.24
C THR A 100 -4.71 -0.78 -2.69
N VAL A 101 -4.34 0.46 -2.98
CA VAL A 101 -5.12 1.64 -2.57
C VAL A 101 -6.54 1.57 -3.11
N LYS A 102 -6.71 1.13 -4.35
CA LYS A 102 -8.02 0.94 -4.98
C LYS A 102 -8.88 -0.11 -4.28
N CYS A 103 -8.27 -1.13 -3.66
CA CYS A 103 -9.01 -2.11 -2.87
C CYS A 103 -9.62 -1.50 -1.60
N TYR A 104 -8.94 -0.53 -0.99
CA TYR A 104 -9.44 0.16 0.20
C TYR A 104 -10.36 1.33 -0.13
N LEU A 105 -10.11 2.01 -1.24
CA LEU A 105 -10.85 3.17 -1.73
C LEU A 105 -11.37 2.90 -3.15
N SER A 106 -12.36 2.02 -3.27
CA SER A 106 -12.85 1.52 -4.57
C SER A 106 -13.41 2.61 -5.49
N GLU A 107 -13.98 3.65 -4.91
CA GLU A 107 -14.55 4.78 -5.65
C GLU A 107 -13.52 5.86 -5.99
N ALA A 108 -12.30 5.73 -5.48
CA ALA A 108 -11.25 6.72 -5.69
C ALA A 108 -10.57 6.54 -7.06
N GLU A 109 -10.21 7.65 -7.66
CA GLU A 109 -9.23 7.69 -8.74
C GLU A 109 -7.84 7.71 -8.12
N VAL A 110 -7.00 6.75 -8.47
CA VAL A 110 -5.63 6.66 -7.95
C VAL A 110 -4.67 7.21 -8.98
N ILE A 111 -3.99 8.28 -8.64
CA ILE A 111 -2.99 8.94 -9.49
C ILE A 111 -1.62 8.81 -8.82
N CYS A 112 -0.64 8.34 -9.58
CA CYS A 112 0.74 8.30 -9.14
C CYS A 112 1.53 9.39 -9.86
N SER A 113 2.27 10.20 -9.09
CA SER A 113 3.11 11.26 -9.65
C SER A 113 4.57 11.05 -9.28
N PHE A 114 5.46 11.48 -10.16
CA PHE A 114 6.90 11.43 -9.96
C PHE A 114 7.49 12.83 -10.05
N ARG A 115 8.46 13.10 -9.19
CA ARG A 115 9.28 14.28 -9.29
C ARG A 115 10.68 13.88 -9.72
N ILE A 116 11.19 14.51 -10.76
CA ILE A 116 12.55 14.32 -11.24
C ILE A 116 13.28 15.63 -11.14
N ASN A 117 14.33 15.68 -10.32
CA ASN A 117 15.23 16.81 -10.27
C ASN A 117 16.42 16.52 -11.20
N ILE A 118 16.46 17.18 -12.35
CA ILE A 118 17.52 17.04 -13.35
C ILE A 118 18.71 17.98 -13.09
N HIS A 119 18.55 18.93 -12.15
CA HIS A 119 19.60 19.87 -11.75
C HIS A 119 20.06 19.56 -10.32
N LYS A 120 21.26 19.03 -10.17
CA LYS A 120 21.84 18.68 -8.86
C LYS A 120 22.12 19.88 -7.95
N GLU A 121 22.00 21.09 -8.46
CA GLU A 121 22.27 22.34 -7.74
C GLU A 121 21.02 22.97 -7.15
N VAL A 122 19.86 22.33 -7.29
CA VAL A 122 18.63 22.82 -6.67
C VAL A 122 18.64 22.43 -5.19
N ASP A 123 18.59 23.44 -4.34
CA ASP A 123 18.55 23.32 -2.90
C ASP A 123 17.35 22.44 -2.48
N ASP A 124 17.57 21.53 -1.54
CA ASP A 124 16.52 20.65 -1.02
C ASP A 124 15.32 21.43 -0.46
N ASP A 125 15.53 22.65 -0.01
CA ASP A 125 14.48 23.57 0.46
C ASP A 125 13.48 23.96 -0.65
N LEU A 126 13.87 23.81 -1.93
CA LEU A 126 12.97 24.04 -3.07
C LEU A 126 12.16 22.80 -3.44
N LEU A 127 12.41 21.68 -2.78
CA LEU A 127 11.63 20.45 -2.90
C LEU A 127 10.42 20.49 -1.96
N ASP A 128 9.73 21.62 -1.93
CA ASP A 128 8.54 21.79 -1.12
C ASP A 128 7.40 20.91 -1.65
N LEU A 129 6.81 20.12 -0.76
CA LEU A 129 5.64 19.29 -1.05
C LEU A 129 4.45 20.13 -1.54
N GLU A 130 4.37 21.41 -1.16
CA GLU A 130 3.35 22.34 -1.65
C GLU A 130 3.42 22.53 -3.18
N SER A 131 4.60 22.35 -3.80
CA SER A 131 4.73 22.41 -5.26
C SER A 131 4.11 21.21 -5.98
N PHE A 132 3.70 20.20 -5.25
CA PHE A 132 2.85 19.09 -5.73
C PHE A 132 1.37 19.34 -5.44
N ALA A 133 0.97 20.57 -5.16
CA ALA A 133 -0.44 20.89 -4.98
C ALA A 133 -1.24 20.21 -6.10
N VAL A 134 -2.10 19.30 -5.70
CA VAL A 134 -3.10 18.71 -6.57
C VAL A 134 -3.87 19.88 -7.19
N PRO A 135 -4.04 19.93 -8.51
CA PRO A 135 -4.83 21.01 -9.12
C PRO A 135 -6.15 21.21 -8.38
N GLU A 136 -6.57 22.45 -8.20
CA GLU A 136 -7.82 22.81 -7.50
C GLU A 136 -9.05 22.02 -7.99
N GLU A 137 -8.98 21.43 -9.15
CA GLU A 137 -10.00 20.57 -9.76
C GLU A 137 -10.24 19.25 -9.00
N HIS A 138 -9.31 18.88 -8.10
CA HIS A 138 -9.39 17.65 -7.31
C HIS A 138 -9.67 17.94 -5.83
N THR A 139 -10.77 18.65 -5.57
CA THR A 139 -11.25 18.85 -4.20
C THR A 139 -11.58 17.51 -3.56
N GLY A 140 -10.98 17.22 -2.40
CA GLY A 140 -11.13 15.95 -1.68
C GLY A 140 -10.05 14.92 -1.96
N ALA A 141 -8.96 15.30 -2.63
CA ALA A 141 -7.83 14.40 -2.85
C ALA A 141 -7.08 14.10 -1.55
N ILE A 142 -6.78 12.83 -1.33
CA ILE A 142 -5.87 12.37 -0.29
C ILE A 142 -4.48 12.24 -0.91
N ILE A 143 -3.47 12.86 -0.29
CA ILE A 143 -2.09 12.75 -0.71
C ILE A 143 -1.38 11.78 0.22
N LEU A 144 -0.91 10.67 -0.33
CA LEU A 144 -0.14 9.65 0.38
C LEU A 144 1.28 9.63 -0.18
N ASP A 145 2.26 9.77 0.70
CA ASP A 145 3.67 9.79 0.35
C ASP A 145 4.30 8.43 0.61
N LEU A 146 4.67 7.74 -0.45
CA LEU A 146 5.29 6.43 -0.38
C LEU A 146 6.67 6.46 0.31
N PHE A 147 7.37 7.58 0.21
CA PHE A 147 8.69 7.79 0.81
C PHE A 147 8.64 8.64 2.08
N GLY A 148 7.45 9.08 2.47
CA GLY A 148 7.26 9.85 3.69
C GLY A 148 7.59 9.04 4.95
N THR A 149 8.09 9.72 5.96
CA THR A 149 8.32 9.13 7.28
C THR A 149 6.99 9.02 8.01
N GLY A 150 6.29 7.91 7.83
CA GLY A 150 5.17 7.53 8.68
C GLY A 150 5.71 7.00 10.00
N GLU A 151 6.53 7.76 10.70
CA GLU A 151 7.03 7.35 12.01
C GLU A 151 6.00 7.67 13.09
N VAL A 152 5.83 6.70 13.90
CA VAL A 152 5.09 6.78 15.15
C VAL A 152 5.91 7.54 16.17
#